data_9cf7db8dd4718c5bff40aeda2f5fafe2
#
_entry.id   9cf7db8dd4718c5bff40aeda2f5fafe2
#
_cell.length_a   1.000
_cell.length_b   1.000
_cell.length_c   1.000
_cell.angle_alpha   90.00
_cell.angle_beta   90.00
_cell.angle_gamma   90.00
#
_symmetry.space_group_name_H-M   'P 1'
#
loop_
_entity.id
_entity.type
_entity.pdbx_description
1 polymer ?
#
loop_
_entity_poly.entity_id
_entity_poly.type
_entity_poly.pdbx_seq_one_letter_code
_entity_poly.pdbx_strand_id
1 'polypeptide(L)'
;FAQYGLADPDFVGRLPDNLEFGPAAPVLCAGVTVYKGLKETEVNPGEWVVISGIGGLGHMAVQYAKAMGMHVVAADIFDDKLDLATSLGADLVVNARAADAVEQVQKATGGVHGALVTAVSPKAMEQAYGFLRAKGTMSLVGLPPGYISLPVFDTVLKRITVRGSIVGTRQDLEESLTFAGEGKVASHFSWDKLENINDIFHRMEEGKIDGRIVLDLAA
;
A
#
# COMPACT_ATOMS: atom_id res chain seq x y z
N PHE A 1 15.97 1.81 16.43
CA PHE A 1 16.61 2.93 15.73
C PHE A 1 18.01 3.14 16.30
N ALA A 2 19.04 3.28 15.47
CA ALA A 2 20.44 3.44 15.88
C ALA A 2 21.26 4.09 14.77
N GLN A 3 22.35 4.74 15.15
CA GLN A 3 23.31 5.34 14.20
C GLN A 3 24.13 4.29 13.46
N TYR A 4 24.34 3.14 14.08
CA TYR A 4 25.11 2.03 13.52
C TYR A 4 24.33 0.72 13.70
N GLY A 5 24.47 -0.19 12.74
CA GLY A 5 23.92 -1.53 12.79
C GLY A 5 24.88 -2.53 12.18
N LEU A 6 24.72 -3.79 12.55
CA LEU A 6 25.42 -4.91 11.91
C LEU A 6 24.42 -5.65 11.01
N ALA A 7 24.76 -5.87 9.75
CA ALA A 7 23.93 -6.59 8.80
C ALA A 7 24.74 -7.70 8.14
N ASP A 8 24.08 -8.83 7.90
CA ASP A 8 24.64 -9.91 7.10
C ASP A 8 24.58 -9.51 5.61
N PRO A 9 25.71 -9.53 4.88
CA PRO A 9 25.75 -9.11 3.47
C PRO A 9 24.84 -9.93 2.55
N ASP A 10 24.49 -11.16 2.92
CA ASP A 10 23.57 -11.98 2.14
C ASP A 10 22.10 -11.52 2.22
N PHE A 11 21.79 -10.63 3.16
CA PHE A 11 20.43 -10.13 3.41
C PHE A 11 20.27 -8.61 3.21
N VAL A 12 21.20 -7.95 2.54
CA VAL A 12 21.09 -6.53 2.20
C VAL A 12 20.71 -6.34 0.74
N GLY A 13 19.95 -5.28 0.45
CA GLY A 13 19.67 -4.80 -0.91
C GLY A 13 20.57 -3.62 -1.25
N ARG A 14 20.99 -3.52 -2.50
CA ARG A 14 21.77 -2.38 -2.99
C ARG A 14 20.85 -1.19 -3.27
N LEU A 15 21.20 -0.02 -2.73
CA LEU A 15 20.54 1.23 -3.09
C LEU A 15 21.06 1.72 -4.45
N PRO A 16 20.17 2.22 -5.33
CA PRO A 16 20.59 2.94 -6.54
C PRO A 16 21.43 4.18 -6.19
N ASP A 17 22.49 4.44 -6.96
CA ASP A 17 23.41 5.54 -6.71
C ASP A 17 22.75 6.94 -6.80
N ASN A 18 21.61 7.04 -7.47
CA ASN A 18 20.81 8.27 -7.64
C ASN A 18 19.65 8.40 -6.63
N LEU A 19 19.57 7.53 -5.62
CA LEU A 19 18.53 7.60 -4.59
C LEU A 19 19.15 7.94 -3.23
N GLU A 20 18.81 9.12 -2.70
CA GLU A 20 19.27 9.57 -1.38
C GLU A 20 18.68 8.70 -0.25
N PHE A 21 19.36 8.64 0.90
CA PHE A 21 18.96 7.81 2.05
C PHE A 21 17.58 8.15 2.61
N GLY A 22 17.23 9.44 2.68
CA GLY A 22 15.92 9.87 3.19
C GLY A 22 14.76 9.33 2.38
N PRO A 23 14.69 9.61 1.07
CA PRO A 23 13.69 9.03 0.17
C PRO A 23 13.74 7.50 0.11
N ALA A 24 14.92 6.88 0.24
CA ALA A 24 15.07 5.42 0.22
C ALA A 24 14.48 4.75 1.47
N ALA A 25 14.63 5.35 2.65
CA ALA A 25 14.26 4.71 3.92
C ALA A 25 12.82 4.17 3.95
N PRO A 26 11.77 4.90 3.51
CA PRO A 26 10.42 4.34 3.43
C PRO A 26 10.27 3.21 2.42
N VAL A 27 11.06 3.19 1.35
CA VAL A 27 11.00 2.15 0.30
C VAL A 27 11.45 0.79 0.84
N LEU A 28 12.43 0.78 1.77
CA LEU A 28 12.98 -0.46 2.34
C LEU A 28 11.98 -1.28 3.17
N CYS A 29 10.83 -0.68 3.53
CA CYS A 29 9.76 -1.38 4.24
C CYS A 29 8.43 -1.18 3.51
N ALA A 30 7.88 0.03 3.53
CA ALA A 30 6.58 0.32 2.95
C ALA A 30 6.57 0.10 1.42
N GLY A 31 7.62 0.55 0.72
CA GLY A 31 7.73 0.41 -0.73
C GLY A 31 7.76 -1.04 -1.18
N VAL A 32 8.72 -1.82 -0.69
CA VAL A 32 8.83 -3.25 -1.04
C VAL A 32 7.57 -4.03 -0.66
N THR A 33 6.96 -3.71 0.49
CA THR A 33 5.75 -4.39 0.96
C THR A 33 4.57 -4.20 0.01
N VAL A 34 4.31 -2.98 -0.44
CA VAL A 34 3.20 -2.74 -1.36
C VAL A 34 3.52 -3.16 -2.79
N TYR A 35 4.77 -3.05 -3.22
CA TYR A 35 5.23 -3.56 -4.50
C TYR A 35 4.98 -5.08 -4.60
N LYS A 36 5.44 -5.85 -3.60
CA LYS A 36 5.19 -7.29 -3.52
C LYS A 36 3.70 -7.58 -3.41
N GLY A 37 2.97 -6.85 -2.57
CA GLY A 37 1.53 -7.00 -2.42
C GLY A 37 0.76 -6.80 -3.72
N LEU A 38 1.17 -5.85 -4.57
CA LEU A 38 0.61 -5.67 -5.91
C LEU A 38 0.92 -6.85 -6.83
N LYS A 39 2.15 -7.38 -6.83
CA LYS A 39 2.50 -8.59 -7.60
C LYS A 39 1.62 -9.77 -7.20
N GLU A 40 1.30 -9.92 -5.90
CA GLU A 40 0.43 -10.98 -5.40
C GLU A 40 -1.03 -10.83 -5.82
N THR A 41 -1.47 -9.66 -6.29
CA THR A 41 -2.81 -9.49 -6.86
C THR A 41 -2.94 -10.10 -8.26
N GLU A 42 -1.83 -10.37 -8.94
CA GLU A 42 -1.77 -10.86 -10.34
C GLU A 42 -2.47 -9.94 -11.37
N VAL A 43 -2.65 -8.66 -11.02
CA VAL A 43 -3.24 -7.65 -11.92
C VAL A 43 -2.22 -7.27 -13.00
N ASN A 44 -2.66 -7.26 -14.25
CA ASN A 44 -1.85 -6.91 -15.39
C ASN A 44 -1.96 -5.41 -15.75
N PRO A 45 -0.99 -4.85 -16.51
CA PRO A 45 -1.14 -3.51 -17.07
C PRO A 45 -2.46 -3.33 -17.83
N GLY A 46 -3.14 -2.20 -17.61
CA GLY A 46 -4.46 -1.90 -18.17
C GLY A 46 -5.64 -2.47 -17.40
N GLU A 47 -5.42 -3.30 -16.38
CA GLU A 47 -6.47 -3.82 -15.50
C GLU A 47 -6.64 -2.93 -14.26
N TRP A 48 -7.77 -3.12 -13.54
CA TRP A 48 -8.12 -2.35 -12.35
C TRP A 48 -7.63 -3.02 -11.07
N VAL A 49 -6.99 -2.25 -10.20
CA VAL A 49 -6.68 -2.62 -8.82
C VAL A 49 -7.29 -1.62 -7.85
N VAL A 50 -7.84 -2.07 -6.73
CA VAL A 50 -8.20 -1.18 -5.62
C VAL A 50 -7.12 -1.21 -4.55
N ILE A 51 -6.72 -0.02 -4.09
CA ILE A 51 -5.87 0.16 -2.91
C ILE A 51 -6.79 0.58 -1.76
N SER A 52 -6.95 -0.30 -0.78
CA SER A 52 -7.79 -0.06 0.39
C SER A 52 -6.93 0.38 1.58
N GLY A 53 -7.09 1.64 1.97
CA GLY A 53 -6.27 2.35 2.95
C GLY A 53 -5.14 3.15 2.31
N ILE A 54 -5.20 4.49 2.40
CA ILE A 54 -4.24 5.43 1.78
C ILE A 54 -3.35 6.09 2.85
N GLY A 55 -2.86 5.28 3.77
CA GLY A 55 -1.88 5.71 4.77
C GLY A 55 -0.43 5.62 4.27
N GLY A 56 0.50 5.41 5.21
CA GLY A 56 1.95 5.32 4.93
C GLY A 56 2.37 4.22 3.96
N LEU A 57 1.54 3.19 3.74
CA LEU A 57 1.72 2.17 2.70
C LEU A 57 0.92 2.51 1.44
N GLY A 58 -0.36 2.83 1.59
CA GLY A 58 -1.28 2.98 0.46
C GLY A 58 -0.90 4.11 -0.49
N HIS A 59 -0.36 5.25 0.00
CA HIS A 59 0.09 6.34 -0.87
C HIS A 59 1.23 5.91 -1.82
N MET A 60 2.10 5.00 -1.37
CA MET A 60 3.13 4.41 -2.23
C MET A 60 2.52 3.36 -3.16
N ALA A 61 1.55 2.56 -2.67
CA ALA A 61 0.87 1.55 -3.48
C ALA A 61 0.18 2.14 -4.71
N VAL A 62 -0.47 3.31 -4.58
CA VAL A 62 -1.06 4.03 -5.71
C VAL A 62 -0.01 4.30 -6.78
N GLN A 63 1.15 4.83 -6.41
CA GLN A 63 2.22 5.16 -7.34
C GLN A 63 2.84 3.92 -7.99
N TYR A 64 3.12 2.86 -7.21
CA TYR A 64 3.60 1.59 -7.78
C TYR A 64 2.60 1.00 -8.76
N ALA A 65 1.31 0.94 -8.43
CA ALA A 65 0.29 0.42 -9.32
C ALA A 65 0.22 1.22 -10.63
N LYS A 66 0.28 2.56 -10.55
CA LYS A 66 0.36 3.42 -11.74
C LYS A 66 1.63 3.18 -12.56
N ALA A 67 2.79 3.08 -11.91
CA ALA A 67 4.07 2.80 -12.57
C ALA A 67 4.11 1.41 -13.23
N MET A 68 3.38 0.44 -12.68
CA MET A 68 3.17 -0.90 -13.25
C MET A 68 2.10 -0.93 -14.36
N GLY A 69 1.50 0.22 -14.70
CA GLY A 69 0.54 0.35 -15.79
C GLY A 69 -0.91 -0.02 -15.43
N MET A 70 -1.25 -0.14 -14.16
CA MET A 70 -2.60 -0.47 -13.72
C MET A 70 -3.51 0.77 -13.66
N HIS A 71 -4.82 0.55 -13.77
CA HIS A 71 -5.82 1.52 -13.35
C HIS A 71 -6.07 1.37 -11.85
N VAL A 72 -6.12 2.51 -11.14
CA VAL A 72 -6.16 2.51 -9.67
C VAL A 72 -7.45 3.09 -9.15
N VAL A 73 -8.16 2.32 -8.33
CA VAL A 73 -9.18 2.81 -7.41
C VAL A 73 -8.53 2.99 -6.03
N ALA A 74 -8.63 4.17 -5.43
CA ALA A 74 -8.20 4.40 -4.05
C ALA A 74 -9.43 4.46 -3.13
N ALA A 75 -9.42 3.65 -2.07
CA ALA A 75 -10.49 3.61 -1.08
C ALA A 75 -9.95 3.95 0.32
N ASP A 76 -10.49 5.00 0.93
CA ASP A 76 -10.16 5.41 2.30
C ASP A 76 -11.39 6.00 2.97
N ILE A 77 -11.35 6.14 4.31
CA ILE A 77 -12.42 6.74 5.11
C ILE A 77 -12.24 8.26 5.31
N PHE A 78 -11.10 8.82 4.91
CA PHE A 78 -10.75 10.23 5.07
C PHE A 78 -10.60 10.89 3.70
N ASP A 79 -11.26 12.03 3.52
CA ASP A 79 -11.28 12.73 2.22
C ASP A 79 -9.90 13.32 1.87
N ASP A 80 -9.13 13.81 2.86
CA ASP A 80 -7.75 14.28 2.66
C ASP A 80 -6.83 13.19 2.10
N LYS A 81 -7.03 11.94 2.49
CA LYS A 81 -6.30 10.78 1.93
C LYS A 81 -6.73 10.48 0.50
N LEU A 82 -8.00 10.66 0.18
CA LEU A 82 -8.52 10.51 -1.18
C LEU A 82 -8.00 11.61 -2.11
N ASP A 83 -7.90 12.85 -1.60
CA ASP A 83 -7.27 13.97 -2.33
C ASP A 83 -5.79 13.69 -2.61
N LEU A 84 -5.06 13.18 -1.62
CA LEU A 84 -3.68 12.72 -1.80
C LEU A 84 -3.61 11.63 -2.88
N ALA A 85 -4.46 10.60 -2.81
CA ALA A 85 -4.47 9.53 -3.80
C ALA A 85 -4.72 10.05 -5.22
N THR A 86 -5.63 11.01 -5.37
CA THR A 86 -5.91 11.68 -6.65
C THR A 86 -4.66 12.39 -7.18
N SER A 87 -3.96 13.15 -6.31
CA SER A 87 -2.72 13.84 -6.68
C SER A 87 -1.58 12.90 -7.08
N LEU A 88 -1.60 11.67 -6.56
CA LEU A 88 -0.65 10.59 -6.86
C LEU A 88 -1.04 9.75 -8.08
N GLY A 89 -2.15 10.09 -8.75
CA GLY A 89 -2.58 9.51 -10.01
C GLY A 89 -3.60 8.39 -9.91
N ALA A 90 -4.33 8.26 -8.80
CA ALA A 90 -5.49 7.36 -8.75
C ALA A 90 -6.54 7.78 -9.80
N ASP A 91 -7.06 6.82 -10.55
CA ASP A 91 -8.04 7.07 -11.61
C ASP A 91 -9.46 7.25 -11.05
N LEU A 92 -9.72 6.65 -9.89
CA LEU A 92 -10.99 6.75 -9.16
C LEU A 92 -10.72 6.76 -7.66
N VAL A 93 -11.48 7.56 -6.93
CA VAL A 93 -11.45 7.56 -5.47
C VAL A 93 -12.84 7.24 -4.92
N VAL A 94 -12.91 6.53 -3.81
CA VAL A 94 -14.18 6.21 -3.14
C VAL A 94 -14.04 6.35 -1.63
N ASN A 95 -14.97 7.09 -1.02
CA ASN A 95 -15.02 7.14 0.44
C ASN A 95 -15.61 5.82 0.97
N ALA A 96 -14.78 5.07 1.68
CA ALA A 96 -15.10 3.74 2.18
C ALA A 96 -16.20 3.74 3.26
N ARG A 97 -16.58 4.91 3.80
CA ARG A 97 -17.73 5.08 4.70
C ARG A 97 -19.07 5.17 3.97
N ALA A 98 -19.06 5.45 2.66
CA ALA A 98 -20.29 5.50 1.89
C ALA A 98 -20.97 4.13 1.87
N ALA A 99 -22.27 4.11 2.11
CA ALA A 99 -23.03 2.86 2.17
C ALA A 99 -23.03 2.11 0.84
N ASP A 100 -22.88 2.84 -0.27
CA ASP A 100 -22.84 2.35 -1.64
C ASP A 100 -21.43 2.29 -2.24
N ALA A 101 -20.38 2.39 -1.42
CA ALA A 101 -18.99 2.41 -1.90
C ALA A 101 -18.67 1.23 -2.83
N VAL A 102 -19.13 0.02 -2.48
CA VAL A 102 -18.94 -1.18 -3.32
C VAL A 102 -19.66 -1.02 -4.66
N GLU A 103 -20.90 -0.54 -4.65
CA GLU A 103 -21.69 -0.34 -5.85
C GLU A 103 -21.08 0.71 -6.78
N GLN A 104 -20.55 1.81 -6.23
CA GLN A 104 -19.85 2.85 -6.99
C GLN A 104 -18.66 2.25 -7.76
N VAL A 105 -17.81 1.46 -7.12
CA VAL A 105 -16.65 0.82 -7.75
C VAL A 105 -17.11 -0.21 -8.80
N GLN A 106 -18.08 -1.06 -8.45
CA GLN A 106 -18.62 -2.07 -9.37
C GLN A 106 -19.21 -1.41 -10.62
N LYS A 107 -19.95 -0.31 -10.47
CA LYS A 107 -20.55 0.41 -11.60
C LYS A 107 -19.50 1.09 -12.48
N ALA A 108 -18.45 1.66 -11.87
CA ALA A 108 -17.41 2.39 -12.61
C ALA A 108 -16.44 1.46 -13.34
N THR A 109 -16.15 0.27 -12.79
CA THR A 109 -15.07 -0.60 -13.29
C THR A 109 -15.54 -1.97 -13.77
N GLY A 110 -16.77 -2.36 -13.50
CA GLY A 110 -17.24 -3.75 -13.67
C GLY A 110 -16.69 -4.71 -12.61
N GLY A 111 -16.15 -4.17 -11.52
CA GLY A 111 -15.38 -4.84 -10.49
C GLY A 111 -13.89 -4.87 -10.80
N VAL A 112 -13.05 -4.78 -9.76
CA VAL A 112 -11.60 -4.73 -9.89
C VAL A 112 -10.99 -6.13 -10.02
N HIS A 113 -9.88 -6.25 -10.76
CA HIS A 113 -9.15 -7.51 -10.95
C HIS A 113 -8.38 -7.89 -9.70
N GLY A 114 -7.86 -6.88 -8.96
CA GLY A 114 -7.17 -7.10 -7.71
C GLY A 114 -7.52 -6.09 -6.64
N ALA A 115 -7.32 -6.48 -5.39
CA ALA A 115 -7.45 -5.60 -4.23
C ALA A 115 -6.20 -5.74 -3.36
N LEU A 116 -5.48 -4.64 -3.14
CA LEU A 116 -4.41 -4.56 -2.16
C LEU A 116 -4.94 -3.88 -0.90
N VAL A 117 -4.94 -4.59 0.23
CA VAL A 117 -5.50 -4.08 1.48
C VAL A 117 -4.38 -3.74 2.46
N THR A 118 -4.11 -2.46 2.63
CA THR A 118 -3.13 -1.92 3.58
C THR A 118 -3.78 -1.41 4.86
N ALA A 119 -5.10 -1.21 4.85
CA ALA A 119 -5.85 -0.79 6.02
C ALA A 119 -5.80 -1.83 7.14
N VAL A 120 -5.58 -1.36 8.38
CA VAL A 120 -5.55 -2.21 9.59
C VAL A 120 -6.99 -2.32 10.15
N SER A 121 -7.87 -2.95 9.37
CA SER A 121 -9.29 -3.11 9.71
C SER A 121 -9.90 -4.33 9.04
N PRO A 122 -10.50 -5.28 9.81
CA PRO A 122 -11.25 -6.39 9.24
C PRO A 122 -12.37 -5.94 8.30
N LYS A 123 -13.08 -4.86 8.66
CA LYS A 123 -14.16 -4.30 7.83
C LYS A 123 -13.66 -3.80 6.47
N ALA A 124 -12.47 -3.19 6.44
CA ALA A 124 -11.87 -2.75 5.18
C ALA A 124 -11.51 -3.95 4.29
N MET A 125 -11.06 -5.07 4.87
CA MET A 125 -10.79 -6.31 4.16
C MET A 125 -12.08 -6.94 3.60
N GLU A 126 -13.14 -6.99 4.39
CA GLU A 126 -14.45 -7.49 3.94
C GLU A 126 -15.03 -6.61 2.83
N GLN A 127 -14.89 -5.28 2.95
CA GLN A 127 -15.34 -4.36 1.91
C GLN A 127 -14.51 -4.51 0.63
N ALA A 128 -13.17 -4.66 0.75
CA ALA A 128 -12.28 -4.87 -0.40
C ALA A 128 -12.63 -6.15 -1.19
N TYR A 129 -13.08 -7.19 -0.52
CA TYR A 129 -13.64 -8.37 -1.16
C TYR A 129 -14.84 -8.03 -2.05
N GLY A 130 -15.71 -7.13 -1.60
CA GLY A 130 -16.88 -6.68 -2.36
C GLY A 130 -16.56 -5.91 -3.65
N PHE A 131 -15.38 -5.30 -3.74
CA PHE A 131 -14.94 -4.61 -4.96
C PHE A 131 -14.51 -5.56 -6.08
N LEU A 132 -14.19 -6.82 -5.77
CA LEU A 132 -13.65 -7.77 -6.73
C LEU A 132 -14.68 -8.24 -7.76
N ARG A 133 -14.22 -8.33 -9.00
CA ARG A 133 -14.91 -9.09 -10.06
C ARG A 133 -14.69 -10.61 -9.92
N ALA A 134 -15.37 -11.39 -10.74
CA ALA A 134 -15.08 -12.81 -10.84
C ALA A 134 -13.61 -13.06 -11.24
N LYS A 135 -12.98 -14.04 -10.60
CA LYS A 135 -11.54 -14.38 -10.67
C LYS A 135 -10.60 -13.30 -10.13
N GLY A 136 -11.12 -12.33 -9.37
CA GLY A 136 -10.29 -11.31 -8.73
C GLY A 136 -9.46 -11.88 -7.57
N THR A 137 -8.32 -11.26 -7.29
CA THR A 137 -7.41 -11.63 -6.20
C THR A 137 -7.30 -10.53 -5.17
N MET A 138 -7.48 -10.85 -3.90
CA MET A 138 -7.27 -9.94 -2.77
C MET A 138 -5.95 -10.27 -2.07
N SER A 139 -5.05 -9.30 -2.02
CA SER A 139 -3.77 -9.36 -1.30
C SER A 139 -3.89 -8.62 0.03
N LEU A 140 -3.69 -9.34 1.13
CA LEU A 140 -3.78 -8.82 2.50
C LEU A 140 -2.38 -8.45 3.01
N VAL A 141 -2.17 -7.17 3.30
CA VAL A 141 -0.92 -6.61 3.82
C VAL A 141 -1.12 -6.03 5.22
N GLY A 142 -2.24 -5.35 5.46
CA GLY A 142 -2.60 -4.85 6.78
C GLY A 142 -2.76 -5.98 7.80
N LEU A 143 -2.39 -5.74 9.06
CA LEU A 143 -2.39 -6.75 10.13
C LEU A 143 -3.35 -6.37 11.27
N PRO A 144 -4.67 -6.32 11.04
CA PRO A 144 -5.63 -6.12 12.12
C PRO A 144 -5.71 -7.36 13.00
N PRO A 145 -5.98 -7.21 14.30
CA PRO A 145 -6.35 -8.34 15.14
C PRO A 145 -7.72 -8.90 14.73
N GLY A 146 -7.95 -10.20 15.01
CA GLY A 146 -9.25 -10.84 14.81
C GLY A 146 -9.39 -11.59 13.51
N TYR A 147 -10.59 -11.64 12.98
CA TYR A 147 -10.98 -12.46 11.83
C TYR A 147 -11.74 -11.62 10.80
N ILE A 148 -11.75 -12.08 9.56
CA ILE A 148 -12.62 -11.57 8.48
C ILE A 148 -13.67 -12.62 8.13
N SER A 149 -14.85 -12.16 7.74
CA SER A 149 -15.95 -13.01 7.29
C SER A 149 -16.11 -12.87 5.78
N LEU A 150 -15.99 -13.97 5.05
CA LEU A 150 -16.11 -13.98 3.60
C LEU A 150 -17.29 -14.86 3.18
N PRO A 151 -18.11 -14.42 2.20
CA PRO A 151 -19.26 -15.17 1.74
C PRO A 151 -18.81 -16.39 0.91
N VAL A 152 -19.00 -17.59 1.46
CA VAL A 152 -18.54 -18.85 0.82
C VAL A 152 -19.15 -19.04 -0.55
N PHE A 153 -20.46 -18.79 -0.70
CA PHE A 153 -21.19 -18.96 -1.96
C PHE A 153 -20.57 -18.08 -3.07
N ASP A 154 -20.38 -16.79 -2.81
CA ASP A 154 -19.77 -15.86 -3.77
C ASP A 154 -18.32 -16.23 -4.07
N THR A 155 -17.55 -16.62 -3.03
CA THR A 155 -16.14 -17.02 -3.18
C THR A 155 -16.03 -18.19 -4.19
N VAL A 156 -16.90 -19.18 -4.06
CA VAL A 156 -16.92 -20.34 -4.96
C VAL A 156 -17.36 -19.94 -6.37
N LEU A 157 -18.50 -19.28 -6.52
CA LEU A 157 -19.06 -18.95 -7.83
C LEU A 157 -18.20 -17.95 -8.60
N LYS A 158 -17.66 -16.96 -7.92
CA LYS A 158 -16.77 -15.95 -8.53
C LYS A 158 -15.33 -16.42 -8.64
N ARG A 159 -14.97 -17.54 -8.00
CA ARG A 159 -13.59 -18.09 -8.01
C ARG A 159 -12.59 -17.08 -7.49
N ILE A 160 -12.90 -16.42 -6.36
CA ILE A 160 -12.06 -15.40 -5.73
C ILE A 160 -10.84 -16.04 -5.07
N THR A 161 -9.70 -15.39 -5.19
CA THR A 161 -8.47 -15.74 -4.48
C THR A 161 -8.21 -14.74 -3.35
N VAL A 162 -7.82 -15.23 -2.17
CA VAL A 162 -7.36 -14.40 -1.05
C VAL A 162 -5.96 -14.86 -0.67
N ARG A 163 -5.02 -13.92 -0.64
CA ARG A 163 -3.60 -14.17 -0.31
C ARG A 163 -3.11 -13.24 0.77
N GLY A 164 -2.24 -13.74 1.65
CA GLY A 164 -1.40 -12.91 2.50
C GLY A 164 -0.13 -12.50 1.74
N SER A 165 0.34 -11.29 1.98
CA SER A 165 1.62 -10.80 1.46
C SER A 165 2.41 -10.14 2.57
N ILE A 166 3.67 -10.55 2.74
CA ILE A 166 4.56 -10.01 3.77
C ILE A 166 5.86 -9.50 3.12
N VAL A 167 6.17 -8.23 3.33
CA VAL A 167 7.38 -7.54 2.85
C VAL A 167 7.68 -7.89 1.38
N GLY A 168 8.71 -8.68 1.14
CA GLY A 168 9.14 -9.15 -0.18
C GLY A 168 10.49 -9.85 -0.10
N THR A 169 10.95 -10.38 -1.23
CA THR A 169 12.29 -10.93 -1.40
C THR A 169 13.31 -9.80 -1.63
N ARG A 170 14.61 -10.12 -1.63
CA ARG A 170 15.65 -9.16 -2.04
C ARG A 170 15.44 -8.66 -3.46
N GLN A 171 15.00 -9.53 -4.36
CA GLN A 171 14.68 -9.14 -5.72
C GLN A 171 13.52 -8.12 -5.75
N ASP A 172 12.44 -8.36 -5.00
CA ASP A 172 11.34 -7.41 -4.88
C ASP A 172 11.82 -6.06 -4.31
N LEU A 173 12.78 -6.08 -3.37
CA LEU A 173 13.39 -4.87 -2.83
C LEU A 173 14.17 -4.10 -3.90
N GLU A 174 15.04 -4.76 -4.65
CA GLU A 174 15.83 -4.14 -5.72
C GLU A 174 14.93 -3.57 -6.84
N GLU A 175 13.90 -4.32 -7.23
CA GLU A 175 12.91 -3.87 -8.20
C GLU A 175 12.16 -2.62 -7.68
N SER A 176 11.70 -2.63 -6.43
CA SER A 176 11.00 -1.49 -5.82
C SER A 176 11.89 -0.24 -5.70
N LEU A 177 13.16 -0.43 -5.33
CA LEU A 177 14.15 0.65 -5.27
C LEU A 177 14.46 1.23 -6.67
N THR A 178 14.44 0.39 -7.70
CA THR A 178 14.61 0.84 -9.09
C THR A 178 13.52 1.81 -9.49
N PHE A 179 12.24 1.50 -9.20
CA PHE A 179 11.12 2.44 -9.45
C PHE A 179 11.32 3.78 -8.74
N ALA A 180 11.81 3.75 -7.50
CA ALA A 180 12.08 4.98 -6.74
C ALA A 180 13.26 5.75 -7.33
N GLY A 181 14.36 5.08 -7.68
CA GLY A 181 15.52 5.69 -8.32
C GLY A 181 15.21 6.30 -9.69
N GLU A 182 14.25 5.74 -10.44
CA GLU A 182 13.74 6.29 -11.69
C GLU A 182 12.75 7.46 -11.49
N GLY A 183 12.46 7.84 -10.24
CA GLY A 183 11.51 8.91 -9.91
C GLY A 183 10.04 8.56 -10.15
N LYS A 184 9.71 7.30 -10.38
CA LYS A 184 8.33 6.83 -10.62
C LYS A 184 7.52 6.69 -9.34
N VAL A 185 8.20 6.53 -8.22
CA VAL A 185 7.59 6.41 -6.88
C VAL A 185 8.39 7.26 -5.91
N ALA A 186 7.69 8.11 -5.17
CA ALA A 186 8.26 8.94 -4.12
C ALA A 186 7.44 8.78 -2.84
N SER A 187 8.11 8.55 -1.71
CA SER A 187 7.42 8.58 -0.43
C SER A 187 7.09 10.01 -0.03
N HIS A 188 5.85 10.25 0.36
CA HIS A 188 5.50 11.46 1.09
C HIS A 188 6.00 11.29 2.54
N PHE A 189 6.99 12.06 2.95
CA PHE A 189 7.56 11.95 4.29
C PHE A 189 8.02 13.31 4.84
N SER A 190 8.16 13.37 6.15
CA SER A 190 8.80 14.48 6.85
C SER A 190 10.02 13.98 7.64
N TRP A 191 10.99 14.88 7.84
CA TRP A 191 12.13 14.61 8.70
C TRP A 191 11.77 14.87 10.16
N ASP A 192 12.33 14.05 11.06
CA ASP A 192 12.28 14.27 12.50
C ASP A 192 13.56 13.72 13.16
N LYS A 193 13.76 13.96 14.45
CA LYS A 193 14.92 13.52 15.22
C LYS A 193 14.58 12.32 16.09
N LEU A 194 15.60 11.52 16.44
CA LEU A 194 15.43 10.36 17.29
C LEU A 194 14.90 10.70 18.69
N GLU A 195 15.26 11.88 19.22
CA GLU A 195 14.80 12.36 20.54
C GLU A 195 13.28 12.51 20.61
N ASN A 196 12.63 12.74 19.47
CA ASN A 196 11.17 12.92 19.36
C ASN A 196 10.41 11.59 19.16
N ILE A 197 11.10 10.44 19.23
CA ILE A 197 10.48 9.14 18.86
C ILE A 197 9.20 8.83 19.62
N ASN A 198 9.11 9.18 20.90
CA ASN A 198 7.92 8.92 21.71
C ASN A 198 6.73 9.79 21.28
N ASP A 199 6.99 11.07 20.95
CA ASP A 199 5.98 11.98 20.40
C ASP A 199 5.50 11.48 19.01
N ILE A 200 6.43 11.01 18.19
CA ILE A 200 6.09 10.40 16.88
C ILE A 200 5.14 9.21 17.07
N PHE A 201 5.40 8.32 18.04
CA PHE A 201 4.51 7.20 18.31
C PHE A 201 3.11 7.66 18.75
N HIS A 202 3.01 8.67 19.62
CA HIS A 202 1.71 9.24 20.01
C HIS A 202 0.96 9.83 18.80
N ARG A 203 1.65 10.58 17.95
CA ARG A 203 1.04 11.10 16.70
C ARG A 203 0.59 9.98 15.75
N MET A 204 1.33 8.86 15.70
CA MET A 204 0.91 7.69 14.92
C MET A 204 -0.35 7.04 15.48
N GLU A 205 -0.42 6.84 16.80
CA GLU A 205 -1.60 6.27 17.48
C GLU A 205 -2.84 7.15 17.27
N GLU A 206 -2.67 8.45 17.23
CA GLU A 206 -3.73 9.43 16.99
C GLU A 206 -4.10 9.61 15.51
N GLY A 207 -3.38 8.93 14.59
CA GLY A 207 -3.58 9.07 13.14
C GLY A 207 -3.17 10.43 12.56
N LYS A 208 -2.32 11.19 13.25
CA LYS A 208 -1.88 12.56 12.89
C LYS A 208 -0.63 12.60 12.02
N ILE A 209 -0.24 11.49 11.41
CA ILE A 209 0.93 11.42 10.53
C ILE A 209 0.46 11.24 9.08
N ASP A 210 0.89 12.15 8.22
CA ASP A 210 0.72 12.04 6.79
C ASP A 210 1.94 11.36 6.14
N GLY A 211 1.69 10.25 5.44
CA GLY A 211 2.75 9.49 4.79
C GLY A 211 3.68 8.81 5.80
N ARG A 212 4.95 9.21 5.84
CA ARG A 212 6.01 8.59 6.65
C ARG A 212 6.80 9.65 7.41
N ILE A 213 7.47 9.24 8.50
CA ILE A 213 8.50 10.05 9.16
C ILE A 213 9.84 9.34 8.99
N VAL A 214 10.84 10.08 8.55
CA VAL A 214 12.22 9.63 8.42
C VAL A 214 13.03 10.30 9.51
N LEU A 215 13.70 9.50 10.34
CA LEU A 215 14.56 10.01 11.41
C LEU A 215 15.94 10.35 10.86
N ASP A 216 16.38 11.58 11.07
CA ASP A 216 17.77 11.96 10.86
C ASP A 216 18.59 11.54 12.09
N LEU A 217 19.46 10.55 11.89
CA LEU A 217 20.33 10.01 12.95
C LEU A 217 21.73 10.64 12.93
N ALA A 218 22.01 11.54 11.98
CA ALA A 218 23.28 12.25 11.86
C ALA A 218 23.23 13.66 12.46
N ALA A 219 22.04 14.15 12.83
CA ALA A 219 21.83 15.49 13.35
C ALA A 219 21.95 15.56 14.88
#